data_7f32ad532a93f0176b5792539e44affc
#
_entry.id   7f32ad532a93f0176b5792539e44affc
#
_cell.length_a   1.000
_cell.length_b   1.000
_cell.length_c   1.000
_cell.angle_alpha   90.00
_cell.angle_beta   90.00
_cell.angle_gamma   90.00
#
_symmetry.space_group_name_H-M   'P 1'
#
loop_
_entity.id
_entity.type
_entity.pdbx_description
1 polymer ?
#
loop_
_entity_poly.entity_id
_entity_poly.type
_entity_poly.pdbx_seq_one_letter_code
_entity_poly.pdbx_strand_id
1 'polypeptide(L)'
;MSRLGYQIPNFTYPGVGPGDLFDAIASYIPDPAREKDKPFLMSVEDVFSIKGRGTVATGRIERGVVKVGDAAEIVGLRKDNLSTTVTGVEMFNKTLDQGQAGDNVGLLLRGVGKEEVERGMVIAKPGSITPHTKFKAEVYVLTKEEGGRHTPFFRGYRPQFFFRTTDVTGAVNLDEGVEMVIPGDNTNLEVELITDIAMEKGLRFAIREGGRTVGAGSITDILE
;
A
#
# COMPACT_ATOMS: atom_id res chain seq x y z
N MET A 1 13.88 -27.46 -21.42
CA MET A 1 14.17 -26.58 -22.57
C MET A 1 14.60 -25.23 -22.02
N SER A 2 15.91 -25.03 -21.98
CA SER A 2 16.54 -23.78 -21.56
C SER A 2 16.34 -22.73 -22.65
N ARG A 3 15.68 -21.65 -22.32
CA ARG A 3 15.67 -20.44 -23.14
C ARG A 3 16.02 -19.26 -22.27
N LEU A 4 17.31 -19.00 -22.22
CA LEU A 4 17.96 -17.71 -22.16
C LEU A 4 19.41 -18.02 -21.77
N GLY A 5 20.31 -18.01 -22.78
CA GLY A 5 21.74 -18.29 -22.59
C GLY A 5 22.47 -17.17 -21.88
N TYR A 6 22.12 -16.87 -20.65
CA TYR A 6 22.99 -16.15 -19.75
C TYR A 6 23.88 -17.20 -19.07
N GLN A 7 25.07 -17.41 -19.63
CA GLN A 7 26.16 -17.99 -18.86
C GLN A 7 26.53 -16.95 -17.81
N ILE A 8 26.14 -17.20 -16.57
CA ILE A 8 26.74 -16.53 -15.42
C ILE A 8 28.22 -16.93 -15.46
N PRO A 9 29.16 -15.99 -15.61
CA PRO A 9 30.57 -16.31 -15.49
C PRO A 9 30.77 -17.06 -14.19
N ASN A 10 31.48 -18.19 -14.21
CA ASN A 10 31.92 -18.90 -13.00
C ASN A 10 32.82 -17.94 -12.21
N PHE A 11 32.27 -17.12 -11.36
CA PHE A 11 32.98 -16.42 -10.32
C PHE A 11 33.31 -17.43 -9.23
N THR A 12 34.31 -18.26 -9.49
CA THR A 12 34.97 -19.02 -8.43
C THR A 12 35.95 -18.08 -7.73
N TYR A 13 35.50 -17.37 -6.70
CA TYR A 13 36.42 -16.86 -5.70
C TYR A 13 36.97 -18.08 -4.96
N PRO A 14 38.30 -18.34 -4.99
CA PRO A 14 38.88 -19.44 -4.25
C PRO A 14 38.58 -19.24 -2.77
N GLY A 15 37.85 -20.16 -2.16
CA GLY A 15 37.59 -20.18 -0.72
C GLY A 15 36.22 -19.62 -0.27
N VAL A 16 35.32 -19.20 -1.17
CA VAL A 16 33.95 -18.76 -0.80
C VAL A 16 32.93 -19.74 -1.38
N GLY A 17 32.28 -20.50 -0.54
CA GLY A 17 31.21 -21.43 -0.90
C GLY A 17 29.82 -20.75 -0.85
N PRO A 18 28.77 -21.41 -1.37
CA PRO A 18 27.40 -20.91 -1.23
C PRO A 18 26.97 -20.66 0.22
N GLY A 19 27.50 -21.44 1.18
CA GLY A 19 27.27 -21.25 2.61
C GLY A 19 27.79 -19.91 3.11
N ASP A 20 28.98 -19.52 2.71
CA ASP A 20 29.58 -18.24 3.11
C ASP A 20 28.79 -17.04 2.61
N LEU A 21 28.16 -17.15 1.43
CA LEU A 21 27.24 -16.12 0.91
C LEU A 21 25.98 -15.99 1.77
N PHE A 22 25.38 -17.12 2.16
CA PHE A 22 24.20 -17.11 3.03
C PHE A 22 24.53 -16.57 4.42
N ASP A 23 25.66 -16.93 4.99
CA ASP A 23 26.12 -16.42 6.28
C ASP A 23 26.43 -14.92 6.21
N ALA A 24 27.04 -14.46 5.12
CA ALA A 24 27.26 -13.05 4.87
C ALA A 24 25.93 -12.28 4.73
N ILE A 25 24.98 -12.79 3.97
CA ILE A 25 23.65 -12.19 3.83
C ILE A 25 22.95 -12.11 5.19
N ALA A 26 22.94 -13.22 5.96
CA ALA A 26 22.31 -13.27 7.27
C ALA A 26 22.95 -12.32 8.30
N SER A 27 24.26 -12.08 8.20
CA SER A 27 24.98 -11.19 9.11
C SER A 27 24.96 -9.72 8.71
N TYR A 28 24.90 -9.42 7.39
CA TYR A 28 24.94 -8.06 6.87
C TYR A 28 23.57 -7.40 6.72
N ILE A 29 22.52 -8.19 6.48
CA ILE A 29 21.17 -7.66 6.31
C ILE A 29 20.44 -7.75 7.66
N PRO A 30 20.22 -6.62 8.36
CA PRO A 30 19.50 -6.65 9.62
C PRO A 30 18.03 -7.03 9.39
N ASP A 31 17.44 -7.70 10.37
CA ASP A 31 15.99 -7.94 10.36
C ASP A 31 15.24 -6.61 10.24
N PRO A 32 14.23 -6.52 9.35
CA PRO A 32 13.47 -5.30 9.18
C PRO A 32 12.73 -4.95 10.48
N ALA A 33 12.79 -3.68 10.88
CA ALA A 33 12.04 -3.18 12.01
C ALA A 33 10.53 -3.33 11.72
N ARG A 34 9.83 -4.14 12.52
CA ARG A 34 8.39 -4.34 12.41
C ARG A 34 7.67 -3.45 13.40
N GLU A 35 6.78 -2.60 12.93
CA GLU A 35 6.01 -1.65 13.75
C GLU A 35 4.85 -2.35 14.50
N LYS A 36 5.18 -3.24 15.43
CA LYS A 36 4.20 -4.05 16.18
C LYS A 36 3.41 -3.26 17.22
N ASP A 37 3.99 -2.17 17.74
CA ASP A 37 3.40 -1.38 18.83
C ASP A 37 2.38 -0.34 18.33
N LYS A 38 2.30 -0.11 17.01
CA LYS A 38 1.29 0.75 16.41
C LYS A 38 -0.08 0.07 16.33
N PRO A 39 -1.18 0.84 16.23
CA PRO A 39 -2.50 0.28 15.96
C PRO A 39 -2.49 -0.59 14.70
N PHE A 40 -3.15 -1.75 14.77
CA PHE A 40 -3.23 -2.69 13.65
C PHE A 40 -3.78 -2.03 12.39
N LEU A 41 -3.16 -2.35 11.25
CA LEU A 41 -3.62 -1.97 9.92
C LEU A 41 -3.14 -2.98 8.88
N MET A 42 -4.07 -3.46 8.06
CA MET A 42 -3.84 -4.36 6.93
C MET A 42 -4.50 -3.80 5.68
N SER A 43 -3.75 -3.68 4.57
CA SER A 43 -4.34 -3.38 3.25
C SER A 43 -5.02 -4.61 2.68
N VAL A 44 -6.23 -4.45 2.13
CA VAL A 44 -6.95 -5.54 1.46
C VAL A 44 -6.42 -5.69 0.03
N GLU A 45 -5.92 -6.88 -0.28
CA GLU A 45 -5.42 -7.25 -1.62
C GLU A 45 -6.43 -8.05 -2.42
N ASP A 46 -7.11 -9.01 -1.75
CA ASP A 46 -8.15 -9.83 -2.36
C ASP A 46 -9.20 -10.25 -1.34
N VAL A 47 -10.40 -10.57 -1.81
CA VAL A 47 -11.55 -10.96 -0.97
C VAL A 47 -12.27 -12.15 -1.58
N PHE A 48 -12.49 -13.17 -0.78
CA PHE A 48 -13.25 -14.34 -1.19
C PHE A 48 -14.16 -14.85 -0.06
N SER A 49 -15.14 -15.64 -0.42
CA SER A 49 -16.05 -16.26 0.54
C SER A 49 -15.73 -17.75 0.67
N ILE A 50 -15.65 -18.23 1.90
CA ILE A 50 -15.54 -19.67 2.19
C ILE A 50 -16.89 -20.15 2.69
N LYS A 51 -17.48 -21.12 1.96
CA LYS A 51 -18.79 -21.71 2.34
C LYS A 51 -18.75 -22.24 3.77
N GLY A 52 -19.64 -21.73 4.61
CA GLY A 52 -19.74 -22.13 6.03
C GLY A 52 -18.75 -21.44 6.98
N ARG A 53 -17.80 -20.64 6.49
CA ARG A 53 -16.83 -19.91 7.31
C ARG A 53 -16.96 -18.39 7.26
N GLY A 54 -17.47 -17.86 6.13
CA GLY A 54 -17.69 -16.41 5.95
C GLY A 54 -16.75 -15.77 4.95
N THR A 55 -16.58 -14.46 5.07
CA THR A 55 -15.72 -13.63 4.21
C THR A 55 -14.30 -13.67 4.70
N VAL A 56 -13.37 -13.84 3.76
CA VAL A 56 -11.93 -13.80 4.01
C VAL A 56 -11.33 -12.67 3.20
N ALA A 57 -10.65 -11.75 3.87
CA ALA A 57 -9.84 -10.72 3.23
C ALA A 57 -8.37 -11.08 3.39
N THR A 58 -7.63 -11.07 2.29
CA THR A 58 -6.18 -11.30 2.30
C THR A 58 -5.43 -10.00 2.12
N GLY A 59 -4.25 -9.94 2.70
CA GLY A 59 -3.38 -8.80 2.54
C GLY A 59 -2.17 -8.84 3.46
N ARG A 60 -1.35 -7.81 3.33
CA ARG A 60 -0.18 -7.62 4.18
C ARG A 60 -0.54 -6.74 5.38
N ILE A 61 -0.17 -7.20 6.57
CA ILE A 61 -0.23 -6.37 7.77
C ILE A 61 0.89 -5.32 7.67
N GLU A 62 0.52 -4.05 7.56
CA GLU A 62 1.48 -2.94 7.47
C GLU A 62 2.09 -2.63 8.83
N ARG A 63 1.25 -2.64 9.89
CA ARG A 63 1.64 -2.33 11.27
C ARG A 63 0.73 -2.99 12.28
N GLY A 64 1.20 -3.05 13.50
CA GLY A 64 0.45 -3.58 14.65
C GLY A 64 0.39 -5.10 14.69
N VAL A 65 -0.49 -5.58 15.55
CA VAL A 65 -0.81 -6.99 15.78
C VAL A 65 -2.32 -7.13 15.79
N VAL A 66 -2.83 -8.21 15.19
CA VAL A 66 -4.24 -8.59 15.22
C VAL A 66 -4.35 -10.00 15.76
N LYS A 67 -5.33 -10.23 16.63
CA LYS A 67 -5.62 -11.54 17.26
C LYS A 67 -7.01 -12.03 16.86
N VAL A 68 -7.18 -13.33 16.93
CA VAL A 68 -8.51 -13.92 16.83
C VAL A 68 -9.39 -13.40 17.98
N GLY A 69 -10.56 -12.86 17.64
CA GLY A 69 -11.49 -12.22 18.57
C GLY A 69 -11.43 -10.69 18.59
N ASP A 70 -10.41 -10.09 17.99
CA ASP A 70 -10.29 -8.63 17.94
C ASP A 70 -11.39 -7.99 17.10
N ALA A 71 -11.92 -6.87 17.59
CA ALA A 71 -12.78 -5.98 16.83
C ALA A 71 -11.92 -5.23 15.79
N ALA A 72 -12.44 -5.08 14.59
CA ALA A 72 -11.80 -4.35 13.50
C ALA A 72 -12.81 -3.49 12.74
N GLU A 73 -12.32 -2.50 12.02
CA GLU A 73 -13.07 -1.69 11.08
C GLU A 73 -12.50 -1.83 9.68
N ILE A 74 -13.38 -1.85 8.69
CA ILE A 74 -13.05 -1.81 7.27
C ILE A 74 -13.28 -0.38 6.80
N VAL A 75 -12.25 0.28 6.29
CA VAL A 75 -12.21 1.71 6.02
C VAL A 75 -11.73 1.97 4.58
N GLY A 76 -12.34 2.96 3.94
CA GLY A 76 -12.00 3.42 2.59
C GLY A 76 -12.98 2.95 1.53
N LEU A 77 -12.97 3.61 0.36
CA LEU A 77 -13.89 3.46 -0.77
C LEU A 77 -15.36 3.75 -0.45
N ARG A 78 -15.69 4.02 0.80
CA ARG A 78 -17.00 4.36 1.35
C ARG A 78 -16.86 5.42 2.43
N LYS A 79 -17.93 6.21 2.63
CA LYS A 79 -17.98 7.18 3.74
C LYS A 79 -18.08 6.51 5.11
N ASP A 80 -18.88 5.45 5.18
CA ASP A 80 -19.17 4.76 6.43
C ASP A 80 -18.25 3.56 6.61
N ASN A 81 -17.60 3.47 7.77
CA ASN A 81 -16.80 2.34 8.15
C ASN A 81 -17.68 1.14 8.49
N LEU A 82 -17.24 -0.05 8.13
CA LEU A 82 -17.93 -1.30 8.50
C LEU A 82 -17.22 -1.92 9.70
N SER A 83 -17.98 -2.16 10.76
CA SER A 83 -17.47 -2.88 11.95
C SER A 83 -17.51 -4.38 11.73
N THR A 84 -16.45 -5.07 12.12
CA THR A 84 -16.33 -6.52 12.02
C THR A 84 -15.56 -7.09 13.20
N THR A 85 -15.51 -8.41 13.29
CA THR A 85 -14.66 -9.13 14.25
C THR A 85 -13.82 -10.15 13.49
N VAL A 86 -12.54 -10.20 13.78
CA VAL A 86 -11.61 -11.18 13.22
C VAL A 86 -11.86 -12.52 13.91
N THR A 87 -12.36 -13.51 13.17
CA THR A 87 -12.68 -14.86 13.71
C THR A 87 -11.63 -15.90 13.42
N GLY A 88 -10.65 -15.57 12.60
CA GLY A 88 -9.51 -16.42 12.28
C GLY A 88 -8.42 -15.67 11.56
N VAL A 89 -7.19 -16.11 11.77
CA VAL A 89 -5.99 -15.63 11.08
C VAL A 89 -5.32 -16.84 10.44
N GLU A 90 -5.08 -16.79 9.14
CA GLU A 90 -4.45 -17.88 8.40
C GLU A 90 -3.26 -17.37 7.60
N MET A 91 -2.18 -18.15 7.58
CA MET A 91 -0.98 -17.88 6.79
C MET A 91 -0.38 -19.20 6.30
N PHE A 92 -0.13 -19.32 4.99
CA PHE A 92 0.41 -20.54 4.35
C PHE A 92 -0.35 -21.84 4.74
N ASN A 93 -1.67 -21.81 4.70
CA ASN A 93 -2.57 -22.91 5.10
C ASN A 93 -2.44 -23.33 6.59
N LYS A 94 -1.94 -22.46 7.44
CA LYS A 94 -1.88 -22.66 8.89
C LYS A 94 -2.73 -21.62 9.59
N THR A 95 -3.54 -22.07 10.54
CA THR A 95 -4.27 -21.20 11.45
C THR A 95 -3.31 -20.67 12.52
N LEU A 96 -3.39 -19.38 12.77
CA LEU A 96 -2.59 -18.67 13.76
C LEU A 96 -3.50 -18.04 14.81
N ASP A 97 -3.00 -17.87 16.03
CA ASP A 97 -3.71 -17.12 17.08
C ASP A 97 -3.64 -15.59 16.83
N GLN A 98 -2.60 -15.14 16.15
CA GLN A 98 -2.37 -13.74 15.81
C GLN A 98 -1.54 -13.57 14.54
N GLY A 99 -1.69 -12.40 13.88
CA GLY A 99 -0.83 -11.89 12.83
C GLY A 99 -0.15 -10.59 13.26
N GLN A 100 1.01 -10.27 12.71
CA GLN A 100 1.80 -9.09 13.07
C GLN A 100 2.35 -8.37 11.84
N ALA A 101 2.78 -7.12 12.04
CA ALA A 101 3.41 -6.31 11.00
C ALA A 101 4.41 -7.10 10.15
N GLY A 102 4.25 -7.03 8.83
CA GLY A 102 5.06 -7.74 7.83
C GLY A 102 4.53 -9.09 7.40
N ASP A 103 3.52 -9.65 8.08
CA ASP A 103 2.93 -10.93 7.71
C ASP A 103 1.90 -10.74 6.59
N ASN A 104 1.86 -11.66 5.61
CA ASN A 104 0.77 -11.80 4.64
C ASN A 104 -0.20 -12.82 5.17
N VAL A 105 -1.43 -12.39 5.44
CA VAL A 105 -2.44 -13.23 6.11
C VAL A 105 -3.79 -13.18 5.40
N GLY A 106 -4.61 -14.19 5.64
CA GLY A 106 -6.04 -14.17 5.41
C GLY A 106 -6.76 -13.97 6.73
N LEU A 107 -7.60 -12.95 6.83
CA LEU A 107 -8.43 -12.67 7.98
C LEU A 107 -9.85 -13.14 7.72
N LEU A 108 -10.38 -14.05 8.54
CA LEU A 108 -11.79 -14.39 8.55
C LEU A 108 -12.57 -13.29 9.27
N LEU A 109 -13.57 -12.74 8.61
CA LEU A 109 -14.36 -11.62 9.08
C LEU A 109 -15.79 -12.06 9.37
N ARG A 110 -16.33 -11.62 10.52
CA ARG A 110 -17.71 -11.90 10.90
C ARG A 110 -18.63 -10.74 10.56
N GLY A 111 -19.84 -11.06 10.05
CA GLY A 111 -20.92 -10.08 9.90
C GLY A 111 -20.77 -9.16 8.70
N VAL A 112 -19.84 -9.45 7.78
CA VAL A 112 -19.64 -8.71 6.54
C VAL A 112 -19.70 -9.66 5.36
N GLY A 113 -20.41 -9.25 4.29
CA GLY A 113 -20.47 -9.97 3.03
C GLY A 113 -19.23 -9.75 2.17
N LYS A 114 -18.99 -10.66 1.22
CA LYS A 114 -17.87 -10.50 0.28
C LYS A 114 -17.99 -9.20 -0.54
N GLU A 115 -19.21 -8.83 -0.90
CA GLU A 115 -19.55 -7.63 -1.68
C GLU A 115 -19.42 -6.32 -0.91
N GLU A 116 -19.22 -6.39 0.41
CA GLU A 116 -19.03 -5.22 1.26
C GLU A 116 -17.55 -4.87 1.46
N VAL A 117 -16.66 -5.80 1.12
CA VAL A 117 -15.21 -5.64 1.27
C VAL A 117 -14.56 -5.69 -0.11
N GLU A 118 -13.77 -4.68 -0.43
CA GLU A 118 -13.14 -4.55 -1.74
C GLU A 118 -11.63 -4.36 -1.61
N ARG A 119 -10.90 -4.76 -2.65
CA ARG A 119 -9.48 -4.44 -2.79
C ARG A 119 -9.30 -2.92 -2.73
N GLY A 120 -8.33 -2.45 -1.95
CA GLY A 120 -8.07 -1.03 -1.73
C GLY A 120 -8.60 -0.47 -0.43
N MET A 121 -9.55 -1.14 0.20
CA MET A 121 -9.91 -0.87 1.59
C MET A 121 -8.79 -1.29 2.53
N VAL A 122 -8.86 -0.83 3.77
CA VAL A 122 -8.00 -1.30 4.84
C VAL A 122 -8.83 -1.91 5.96
N ILE A 123 -8.28 -2.91 6.63
CA ILE A 123 -8.81 -3.44 7.88
C ILE A 123 -7.92 -2.92 9.00
N ALA A 124 -8.50 -2.22 9.95
CA ALA A 124 -7.75 -1.50 10.96
C ALA A 124 -8.36 -1.67 12.35
N LYS A 125 -7.58 -1.33 13.38
CA LYS A 125 -8.12 -1.20 14.74
C LYS A 125 -9.20 -0.11 14.74
N PRO A 126 -10.36 -0.30 15.36
CA PRO A 126 -11.43 0.68 15.39
C PRO A 126 -10.95 2.09 15.78
N GLY A 127 -11.34 3.09 14.97
CA GLY A 127 -11.01 4.49 15.20
C GLY A 127 -9.55 4.89 14.99
N SER A 128 -8.70 4.01 14.43
CA SER A 128 -7.28 4.28 14.25
C SER A 128 -6.91 4.93 12.92
N ILE A 129 -7.81 4.93 11.95
CA ILE A 129 -7.66 5.57 10.65
C ILE A 129 -9.03 5.99 10.14
N THR A 130 -9.07 7.06 9.35
CA THR A 130 -10.29 7.62 8.78
C THR A 130 -10.18 7.73 7.26
N PRO A 131 -11.32 7.65 6.53
CA PRO A 131 -11.34 7.91 5.10
C PRO A 131 -11.34 9.41 4.82
N HIS A 132 -10.66 9.83 3.76
CA HIS A 132 -10.53 11.24 3.34
C HIS A 132 -10.48 11.35 1.83
N THR A 133 -10.87 12.53 1.32
CA THR A 133 -10.81 12.85 -0.12
C THR A 133 -9.80 13.94 -0.43
N LYS A 134 -9.48 14.84 0.52
CA LYS A 134 -8.62 16.00 0.28
C LYS A 134 -7.37 15.98 1.14
N PHE A 135 -6.23 16.20 0.50
CA PHE A 135 -4.94 16.22 1.17
C PHE A 135 -3.93 17.13 0.47
N LYS A 136 -2.89 17.52 1.22
CA LYS A 136 -1.67 18.13 0.68
C LYS A 136 -0.58 17.08 0.62
N ALA A 137 0.27 17.20 -0.39
CA ALA A 137 1.38 16.27 -0.60
C ALA A 137 2.60 16.97 -1.16
N GLU A 138 3.77 16.47 -0.80
CA GLU A 138 5.02 16.75 -1.49
C GLU A 138 5.23 15.67 -2.55
N VAL A 139 5.49 16.08 -3.80
CA VAL A 139 5.54 15.20 -4.96
C VAL A 139 6.79 15.49 -5.79
N TYR A 140 7.49 14.43 -6.17
CA TYR A 140 8.51 14.45 -7.21
C TYR A 140 7.90 13.99 -8.54
N VAL A 141 8.05 14.81 -9.57
CA VAL A 141 7.56 14.51 -10.93
C VAL A 141 8.70 13.91 -11.75
N LEU A 142 8.55 12.66 -12.16
CA LEU A 142 9.58 11.92 -12.88
C LEU A 142 9.86 12.55 -14.25
N THR A 143 11.15 12.64 -14.59
CA THR A 143 11.62 13.09 -15.90
C THR A 143 11.35 12.06 -16.98
N LYS A 144 11.53 12.46 -18.24
CA LYS A 144 11.43 11.55 -19.39
C LYS A 144 12.45 10.41 -19.32
N GLU A 145 13.66 10.71 -18.89
CA GLU A 145 14.77 9.75 -18.73
C GLU A 145 14.46 8.70 -17.68
N GLU A 146 13.69 9.05 -16.66
CA GLU A 146 13.19 8.16 -15.61
C GLU A 146 11.92 7.39 -16.01
N GLY A 147 11.48 7.55 -17.25
CA GLY A 147 10.27 6.91 -17.78
C GLY A 147 8.97 7.67 -17.48
N GLY A 148 9.08 8.89 -16.95
CA GLY A 148 7.98 9.77 -16.60
C GLY A 148 7.43 10.60 -17.77
N ARG A 149 7.03 11.83 -17.47
CA ARG A 149 6.47 12.78 -18.42
C ARG A 149 7.56 13.52 -19.20
N HIS A 150 7.18 14.04 -20.36
CA HIS A 150 8.00 14.96 -21.17
C HIS A 150 7.35 16.33 -21.34
N THR A 151 6.13 16.50 -20.83
CA THR A 151 5.37 17.76 -20.88
C THR A 151 4.96 18.20 -19.49
N PRO A 152 4.87 19.51 -19.22
CA PRO A 152 4.34 20.02 -17.97
C PRO A 152 2.86 19.67 -17.79
N PHE A 153 2.38 19.77 -16.56
CA PHE A 153 0.94 19.75 -16.27
C PHE A 153 0.52 21.03 -15.55
N PHE A 154 -0.77 21.30 -15.59
CA PHE A 154 -1.37 22.53 -15.11
C PHE A 154 -2.41 22.22 -14.04
N ARG A 155 -2.92 23.26 -13.39
CA ARG A 155 -4.07 23.16 -12.47
C ARG A 155 -5.22 22.38 -13.11
N GLY A 156 -5.85 21.51 -12.36
CA GLY A 156 -6.94 20.66 -12.83
C GLY A 156 -6.47 19.40 -13.56
N TYR A 157 -5.18 19.08 -13.57
CA TYR A 157 -4.67 17.79 -14.04
C TYR A 157 -5.29 16.64 -13.23
N ARG A 158 -5.76 15.58 -13.90
CA ARG A 158 -6.52 14.48 -13.28
C ARG A 158 -5.90 13.12 -13.57
N PRO A 159 -4.79 12.78 -12.91
CA PRO A 159 -4.16 11.46 -13.01
C PRO A 159 -4.82 10.44 -12.08
N GLN A 160 -4.28 9.22 -12.10
CA GLN A 160 -4.56 8.18 -11.11
C GLN A 160 -3.54 8.25 -9.97
N PHE A 161 -4.03 8.25 -8.74
CA PHE A 161 -3.25 8.18 -7.52
C PHE A 161 -3.30 6.76 -6.97
N PHE A 162 -2.16 6.11 -6.86
CA PHE A 162 -2.04 4.73 -6.37
C PHE A 162 -1.68 4.73 -4.90
N PHE A 163 -2.63 4.37 -4.05
CA PHE A 163 -2.45 4.20 -2.62
C PHE A 163 -2.51 2.71 -2.28
N ARG A 164 -1.52 2.18 -1.57
CA ARG A 164 -1.50 0.77 -1.16
C ARG A 164 -1.88 -0.17 -2.31
N THR A 165 -3.10 -0.70 -2.30
CA THR A 165 -3.58 -1.72 -3.24
C THR A 165 -4.64 -1.21 -4.23
N THR A 166 -4.95 0.09 -4.23
CA THR A 166 -5.96 0.70 -5.11
C THR A 166 -5.45 1.94 -5.82
N ASP A 167 -6.15 2.31 -6.88
CA ASP A 167 -5.96 3.56 -7.59
C ASP A 167 -7.27 4.37 -7.61
N VAL A 168 -7.12 5.67 -7.47
CA VAL A 168 -8.24 6.62 -7.51
C VAL A 168 -7.87 7.83 -8.34
N THR A 169 -8.80 8.28 -9.17
CA THR A 169 -8.64 9.54 -9.91
C THR A 169 -8.76 10.72 -8.95
N GLY A 170 -7.85 11.69 -9.07
CA GLY A 170 -7.90 12.92 -8.29
C GLY A 170 -7.58 14.13 -9.15
N ALA A 171 -8.12 15.28 -8.78
CA ALA A 171 -7.80 16.57 -9.36
C ALA A 171 -6.65 17.22 -8.59
N VAL A 172 -5.66 17.71 -9.32
CA VAL A 172 -4.51 18.43 -8.78
C VAL A 172 -4.78 19.92 -8.79
N ASN A 173 -4.66 20.55 -7.62
CA ASN A 173 -4.62 21.99 -7.46
C ASN A 173 -3.19 22.43 -7.15
N LEU A 174 -2.73 23.47 -7.82
CA LEU A 174 -1.40 24.06 -7.61
C LEU A 174 -1.52 25.23 -6.65
N ASP A 175 -0.46 25.48 -5.87
CA ASP A 175 -0.37 26.62 -4.97
C ASP A 175 -0.56 27.94 -5.74
N GLU A 176 -0.91 29.01 -5.03
CA GLU A 176 -1.03 30.35 -5.61
C GLU A 176 0.30 30.81 -6.22
N GLY A 177 0.22 31.29 -7.46
CA GLY A 177 1.40 31.74 -8.21
C GLY A 177 2.13 30.64 -8.99
N VAL A 178 1.76 29.37 -8.83
CA VAL A 178 2.28 28.27 -9.65
C VAL A 178 1.33 28.01 -10.82
N GLU A 179 1.80 28.31 -12.03
CA GLU A 179 1.00 28.09 -13.25
C GLU A 179 1.10 26.66 -13.76
N MET A 180 2.28 26.06 -13.68
CA MET A 180 2.55 24.71 -14.17
C MET A 180 3.63 24.03 -13.34
N VAL A 181 3.70 22.71 -13.45
CA VAL A 181 4.75 21.84 -12.88
C VAL A 181 5.43 21.11 -14.04
N ILE A 182 6.77 21.14 -14.06
CA ILE A 182 7.56 20.48 -15.10
C ILE A 182 8.15 19.15 -14.60
N PRO A 183 8.46 18.22 -15.53
CA PRO A 183 9.19 17.00 -15.16
C PRO A 183 10.54 17.31 -14.51
N GLY A 184 10.83 16.65 -13.39
CA GLY A 184 12.01 16.89 -12.54
C GLY A 184 11.75 17.78 -11.33
N ASP A 185 10.58 18.41 -11.23
CA ASP A 185 10.24 19.24 -10.07
C ASP A 185 9.91 18.44 -8.83
N ASN A 186 10.34 18.99 -7.69
CA ASN A 186 9.76 18.72 -6.37
C ASN A 186 8.76 19.84 -6.05
N THR A 187 7.51 19.48 -5.82
CA THR A 187 6.45 20.49 -5.62
C THR A 187 5.43 20.04 -4.59
N ASN A 188 4.77 21.02 -3.97
CA ASN A 188 3.60 20.78 -3.15
C ASN A 188 2.34 20.81 -4.02
N LEU A 189 1.47 19.85 -3.78
CA LEU A 189 0.19 19.72 -4.46
C LEU A 189 -0.93 19.62 -3.43
N GLU A 190 -2.06 20.26 -3.74
CA GLU A 190 -3.33 19.93 -3.11
C GLU A 190 -4.10 19.00 -4.05
N VAL A 191 -4.60 17.91 -3.52
CA VAL A 191 -5.28 16.87 -4.30
C VAL A 191 -6.68 16.64 -3.74
N GLU A 192 -7.65 16.56 -4.64
CA GLU A 192 -9.02 16.17 -4.34
C GLU A 192 -9.37 14.90 -5.11
N LEU A 193 -9.55 13.80 -4.38
CA LEU A 193 -9.93 12.50 -4.92
C LEU A 193 -11.42 12.41 -5.18
N ILE A 194 -11.81 11.58 -6.14
CA ILE A 194 -13.23 11.30 -6.43
C ILE A 194 -13.86 10.28 -5.47
N THR A 195 -13.04 9.61 -4.64
CA THR A 195 -13.48 8.54 -3.73
C THR A 195 -12.69 8.62 -2.42
N ASP A 196 -13.36 8.31 -1.32
CA ASP A 196 -12.75 8.26 0.00
C ASP A 196 -11.68 7.17 0.11
N ILE A 197 -10.50 7.52 0.61
CA ILE A 197 -9.39 6.60 0.83
C ILE A 197 -8.95 6.67 2.28
N ALA A 198 -8.73 5.52 2.91
CA ALA A 198 -8.11 5.44 4.22
C ALA A 198 -6.68 5.98 4.14
N MET A 199 -6.45 7.18 4.69
CA MET A 199 -5.14 7.86 4.59
C MET A 199 -4.70 8.45 5.91
N GLU A 200 -3.41 8.73 5.98
CA GLU A 200 -2.76 9.37 7.12
C GLU A 200 -1.53 10.16 6.64
N LYS A 201 -1.04 11.07 7.46
CA LYS A 201 0.20 11.81 7.17
C LYS A 201 1.37 10.83 6.99
N GLY A 202 2.20 11.08 6.00
CA GLY A 202 3.33 10.24 5.64
C GLY A 202 2.98 9.06 4.72
N LEU A 203 1.70 8.82 4.40
CA LEU A 203 1.32 7.79 3.44
C LEU A 203 1.92 8.13 2.07
N ARG A 204 2.68 7.19 1.51
CA ARG A 204 3.27 7.31 0.18
C ARG A 204 2.29 6.87 -0.89
N PHE A 205 2.39 7.51 -2.05
CA PHE A 205 1.61 7.16 -3.22
C PHE A 205 2.41 7.37 -4.51
N ALA A 206 1.94 6.72 -5.57
CA ALA A 206 2.45 6.96 -6.92
C ALA A 206 1.38 7.65 -7.76
N ILE A 207 1.81 8.51 -8.68
CA ILE A 207 0.95 9.15 -9.68
C ILE A 207 1.19 8.43 -11.00
N ARG A 208 0.10 8.00 -11.65
CA ARG A 208 0.17 7.26 -12.90
C ARG A 208 -0.74 7.87 -13.97
N GLU A 209 -0.27 7.76 -15.20
CA GLU A 209 -0.97 8.21 -16.40
C GLU A 209 -0.77 7.17 -17.49
N GLY A 210 -1.87 6.66 -18.06
CA GLY A 210 -1.80 5.69 -19.14
C GLY A 210 -0.92 4.46 -18.84
N GLY A 211 -0.92 3.97 -17.58
CA GLY A 211 -0.11 2.83 -17.16
C GLY A 211 1.34 3.14 -16.79
N ARG A 212 1.81 4.39 -16.93
CA ARG A 212 3.16 4.84 -16.56
C ARG A 212 3.15 5.56 -15.23
N THR A 213 4.14 5.34 -14.40
CA THR A 213 4.38 6.16 -13.22
C THR A 213 5.01 7.47 -13.66
N VAL A 214 4.36 8.58 -13.34
CA VAL A 214 4.80 9.93 -13.73
C VAL A 214 5.21 10.77 -12.53
N GLY A 215 4.99 10.28 -11.33
CA GLY A 215 5.41 10.93 -10.10
C GLY A 215 5.24 10.04 -8.90
N ALA A 216 5.83 10.44 -7.80
CA ALA A 216 5.67 9.81 -6.48
C ALA A 216 5.68 10.88 -5.41
N GLY A 217 4.93 10.66 -4.35
CA GLY A 217 4.83 11.62 -3.26
C GLY A 217 4.44 11.01 -1.94
N SER A 218 4.36 11.87 -0.95
CA SER A 218 3.86 11.53 0.39
C SER A 218 2.88 12.60 0.88
N ILE A 219 1.86 12.16 1.62
CA ILE A 219 0.87 13.04 2.22
C ILE A 219 1.52 13.84 3.34
N THR A 220 1.46 15.16 3.27
CA THR A 220 1.97 16.08 4.30
C THR A 220 0.87 16.51 5.26
N ASP A 221 -0.34 16.75 4.76
CA ASP A 221 -1.50 17.15 5.54
C ASP A 221 -2.79 16.59 4.97
N ILE A 222 -3.77 16.32 5.84
CA ILE A 222 -5.12 15.93 5.48
C ILE A 222 -6.02 17.14 5.67
N LEU A 223 -6.85 17.45 4.67
CA LEU A 223 -7.70 18.64 4.67
C LEU A 223 -9.17 18.30 4.94
N GLU A 224 -9.66 17.18 4.39
CA GLU A 224 -11.05 16.73 4.55
C GLU A 224 -11.15 15.21 4.30
#